data_1d07957a7bbce120e3694350392eb3ac
#
_entry.id   1d07957a7bbce120e3694350392eb3ac
#
_cell.length_a   1.000
_cell.length_b   1.000
_cell.length_c   1.000
_cell.angle_alpha   90.00
_cell.angle_beta   90.00
_cell.angle_gamma   90.00
#
_symmetry.space_group_name_H-M   'P 1'
#
loop_
_entity.id
_entity.type
_entity.pdbx_description
1 polymer ?
#
loop_
_entity_poly.entity_id
_entity_poly.type
_entity_poly.pdbx_seq_one_letter_code
_entity_poly.pdbx_strand_id
1 'polypeptide(L)'
;VLTLNSTIQPSRICLGTAEFGSRIDRRASWAVMDAYAEAGGNFFDTAHIYAAWLPNGWGASERTLGEWIRENGLRDKLVLATKGGHPPLDKMTMGRCGPEMIESDLSESLDRLGVEYVDIYWLHRDDRERTVSEIVDTLSDHILQSRIKAWGVSNWTVARICAALADARKRSRVPPIASQLGYSLADRPTDEASPSPMRYMDSETHAWHTQTRFPSVAYSSQATGYFGIANCAWARKGFPGDAPAGRSYDGTENRARLLQTIKVADERGVTANQVALACLLHQPFPVYPIIGTHQVRHVREAMQATMISLTAEEMHRLNANPAQ
;
A
#
# COMPACT_ATOMS: atom_id res chain seq x y z
N VAL A 1 -14.51 -5.58 -1.87
CA VAL A 1 -14.54 -4.16 -1.47
C VAL A 1 -14.04 -4.07 -0.05
N LEU A 2 -13.30 -3.03 0.29
CA LEU A 2 -12.94 -2.73 1.69
C LEU A 2 -14.24 -2.42 2.46
N THR A 3 -14.47 -3.15 3.54
CA THR A 3 -15.64 -2.91 4.39
C THR A 3 -15.26 -1.88 5.44
N LEU A 4 -15.58 -0.63 5.19
CA LEU A 4 -15.41 0.46 6.14
C LEU A 4 -16.73 0.70 6.88
N ASN A 5 -16.65 1.01 8.16
CA ASN A 5 -17.79 1.54 8.90
C ASN A 5 -18.02 3.02 8.53
N SER A 6 -18.24 3.26 7.23
CA SER A 6 -18.35 4.58 6.61
C SER A 6 -19.20 4.50 5.34
N THR A 7 -19.88 5.60 5.01
CA THR A 7 -20.61 5.77 3.75
C THR A 7 -19.68 6.05 2.56
N ILE A 8 -18.41 6.44 2.84
CA ILE A 8 -17.42 6.78 1.81
C ILE A 8 -16.75 5.49 1.34
N GLN A 9 -16.79 5.26 0.03
CA GLN A 9 -16.05 4.17 -0.59
C GLN A 9 -14.66 4.64 -1.04
N PRO A 10 -13.59 3.87 -0.77
CA PRO A 10 -12.25 4.22 -1.23
C PRO A 10 -12.16 4.14 -2.76
N SER A 11 -11.45 5.09 -3.35
CA SER A 11 -11.04 5.00 -4.76
C SER A 11 -10.22 3.74 -4.99
N ARG A 12 -10.29 3.18 -6.19
CA ARG A 12 -9.62 1.91 -6.53
C ARG A 12 -8.09 1.98 -6.48
N ILE A 13 -7.54 3.17 -6.62
CA ILE A 13 -6.11 3.46 -6.46
C ILE A 13 -5.96 4.29 -5.19
N CYS A 14 -4.95 4.01 -4.39
CA CYS A 14 -4.59 4.72 -3.17
C CYS A 14 -3.36 5.60 -3.41
N LEU A 15 -3.30 6.80 -2.83
CA LEU A 15 -2.12 7.65 -2.87
C LEU A 15 -1.28 7.48 -1.60
N GLY A 16 -0.06 6.98 -1.76
CA GLY A 16 0.93 6.89 -0.70
C GLY A 16 1.70 8.20 -0.53
N THR A 17 1.93 8.60 0.71
CA THR A 17 2.51 9.90 1.06
C THR A 17 3.88 9.82 1.74
N ALA A 18 4.58 8.68 1.63
CA ALA A 18 5.77 8.36 2.42
C ALA A 18 6.88 9.43 2.38
N GLU A 19 7.00 10.17 1.30
CA GLU A 19 8.04 11.18 1.10
C GLU A 19 7.52 12.63 1.11
N PHE A 20 6.21 12.83 1.39
CA PHE A 20 5.60 14.16 1.41
C PHE A 20 6.09 14.99 2.59
N GLY A 21 6.30 16.27 2.37
CA GLY A 21 6.87 17.18 3.37
C GLY A 21 8.33 16.90 3.72
N SER A 22 9.02 16.04 2.97
CA SER A 22 10.41 15.66 3.19
C SER A 22 11.22 15.70 1.89
N ARG A 23 11.45 14.57 1.21
CA ARG A 23 12.10 14.58 -0.12
C ARG A 23 11.24 15.28 -1.17
N ILE A 24 9.93 15.18 -1.03
CA ILE A 24 8.96 15.94 -1.83
C ILE A 24 8.50 17.08 -0.95
N ASP A 25 8.88 18.31 -1.29
CA ASP A 25 8.51 19.47 -0.51
C ASP A 25 6.98 19.66 -0.42
N ARG A 26 6.54 20.52 0.50
CA ARG A 26 5.12 20.78 0.76
C ARG A 26 4.36 21.19 -0.51
N ARG A 27 4.93 22.08 -1.32
CA ARG A 27 4.27 22.59 -2.53
C ARG A 27 4.07 21.50 -3.57
N ALA A 28 5.11 20.71 -3.83
CA ALA A 28 5.04 19.58 -4.75
C ALA A 28 4.09 18.49 -4.23
N SER A 29 4.12 18.21 -2.92
CA SER A 29 3.19 17.27 -2.26
C SER A 29 1.73 17.69 -2.46
N TRP A 30 1.42 18.96 -2.24
CA TRP A 30 0.07 19.50 -2.40
C TRP A 30 -0.40 19.43 -3.85
N ALA A 31 0.44 19.80 -4.82
CA ALA A 31 0.11 19.69 -6.24
C ALA A 31 -0.20 18.23 -6.66
N VAL A 32 0.48 17.24 -6.07
CA VAL A 32 0.20 15.81 -6.31
C VAL A 32 -1.13 15.42 -5.68
N MET A 33 -1.42 15.87 -4.46
CA MET A 33 -2.70 15.59 -3.77
C MET A 33 -3.88 16.23 -4.47
N ASP A 34 -3.73 17.49 -4.93
CA ASP A 34 -4.76 18.19 -5.71
C ASP A 34 -5.08 17.42 -7.00
N ALA A 35 -4.05 17.06 -7.78
CA ALA A 35 -4.23 16.31 -9.01
C ALA A 35 -4.86 14.92 -8.79
N TYR A 36 -4.58 14.28 -7.66
CA TYR A 36 -5.18 13.01 -7.29
C TYR A 36 -6.67 13.18 -6.94
N ALA A 37 -7.00 14.18 -6.13
CA ALA A 37 -8.39 14.50 -5.78
C ALA A 37 -9.21 14.94 -7.01
N GLU A 38 -8.64 15.79 -7.88
CA GLU A 38 -9.25 16.19 -9.17
C GLU A 38 -9.55 14.99 -10.07
N ALA A 39 -8.69 13.97 -10.05
CA ALA A 39 -8.89 12.72 -10.80
C ALA A 39 -9.88 11.74 -10.14
N GLY A 40 -10.58 12.15 -9.07
CA GLY A 40 -11.55 11.34 -8.33
C GLY A 40 -10.92 10.42 -7.27
N GLY A 41 -9.66 10.62 -6.93
CA GLY A 41 -8.98 9.89 -5.86
C GLY A 41 -9.38 10.44 -4.48
N ASN A 42 -9.65 9.53 -3.55
CA ASN A 42 -10.03 9.90 -2.18
C ASN A 42 -9.40 9.01 -1.10
N PHE A 43 -8.54 8.07 -1.46
CA PHE A 43 -7.91 7.12 -0.55
C PHE A 43 -6.43 7.47 -0.36
N PHE A 44 -6.07 7.94 0.83
CA PHE A 44 -4.69 8.35 1.19
C PHE A 44 -4.11 7.41 2.22
N ASP A 45 -2.84 7.04 2.03
CA ASP A 45 -2.09 6.15 2.92
C ASP A 45 -0.80 6.83 3.41
N THR A 46 -0.72 7.12 4.70
CA THR A 46 0.45 7.64 5.40
C THR A 46 0.94 6.67 6.48
N ALA A 47 1.86 7.06 7.34
CA ALA A 47 2.27 6.31 8.53
C ALA A 47 2.98 7.20 9.55
N HIS A 48 2.87 6.85 10.82
CA HIS A 48 3.55 7.47 11.95
C HIS A 48 5.07 7.59 11.75
N ILE A 49 5.70 6.54 11.19
CA ILE A 49 7.16 6.47 10.97
C ILE A 49 7.64 7.15 9.68
N TYR A 50 6.72 7.55 8.77
CA TYR A 50 7.14 8.03 7.46
C TYR A 50 7.99 9.29 7.55
N ALA A 51 9.03 9.30 6.72
CA ALA A 51 10.10 10.29 6.66
C ALA A 51 11.05 10.33 7.90
N ALA A 52 10.83 9.55 8.96
CA ALA A 52 11.68 9.53 10.16
C ALA A 52 13.16 9.15 9.87
N TRP A 53 13.43 8.52 8.75
CA TRP A 53 14.79 8.20 8.27
C TRP A 53 15.55 9.41 7.66
N LEU A 54 14.91 10.57 7.59
CA LEU A 54 15.49 11.81 7.08
C LEU A 54 15.70 12.80 8.22
N PRO A 55 16.72 13.67 8.15
CA PRO A 55 16.89 14.75 9.11
C PRO A 55 15.62 15.62 9.20
N ASN A 56 15.10 15.85 10.39
CA ASN A 56 13.88 16.62 10.66
C ASN A 56 12.60 16.06 9.99
N GLY A 57 12.63 14.82 9.49
CA GLY A 57 11.53 14.23 8.75
C GLY A 57 10.43 13.61 9.62
N TRP A 58 10.67 13.39 10.93
CA TRP A 58 9.70 12.75 11.82
C TRP A 58 8.33 13.43 11.77
N GLY A 59 7.30 12.65 11.36
CA GLY A 59 5.93 13.11 11.21
C GLY A 59 5.67 14.08 10.05
N ALA A 60 6.64 14.35 9.17
CA ALA A 60 6.49 15.29 8.06
C ALA A 60 5.36 14.88 7.10
N SER A 61 5.26 13.59 6.79
CA SER A 61 4.21 13.06 5.91
C SER A 61 2.80 13.32 6.47
N GLU A 62 2.57 12.98 7.75
CA GLU A 62 1.28 13.19 8.41
C GLU A 62 0.93 14.67 8.53
N ARG A 63 1.88 15.52 8.96
CA ARG A 63 1.63 16.99 9.04
C ARG A 63 1.29 17.59 7.68
N THR A 64 2.04 17.22 6.64
CA THR A 64 1.81 17.77 5.28
C THR A 64 0.44 17.37 4.75
N LEU A 65 0.03 16.12 4.97
CA LEU A 65 -1.29 15.63 4.59
C LEU A 65 -2.40 16.27 5.42
N GLY A 66 -2.21 16.38 6.74
CA GLY A 66 -3.17 17.00 7.65
C GLY A 66 -3.40 18.49 7.35
N GLU A 67 -2.34 19.24 7.07
CA GLU A 67 -2.45 20.63 6.62
C GLU A 67 -3.26 20.73 5.32
N TRP A 68 -2.98 19.88 4.34
CA TRP A 68 -3.71 19.88 3.08
C TRP A 68 -5.20 19.54 3.27
N ILE A 69 -5.52 18.55 4.10
CA ILE A 69 -6.92 18.18 4.43
C ILE A 69 -7.66 19.34 5.05
N ARG A 70 -7.03 20.01 6.02
CA ARG A 70 -7.64 21.15 6.74
C ARG A 70 -7.87 22.36 5.83
N GLU A 71 -6.86 22.75 5.05
CA GLU A 71 -6.96 23.91 4.15
C GLU A 71 -8.05 23.74 3.08
N ASN A 72 -8.31 22.50 2.67
CA ASN A 72 -9.31 22.20 1.64
C ASN A 72 -10.67 21.74 2.22
N GLY A 73 -10.81 21.57 3.53
CA GLY A 73 -12.05 21.11 4.16
C GLY A 73 -12.50 19.73 3.68
N LEU A 74 -11.56 18.78 3.50
CA LEU A 74 -11.82 17.52 2.80
C LEU A 74 -12.01 16.30 3.72
N ARG A 75 -11.84 16.43 5.06
CA ARG A 75 -11.82 15.25 5.93
C ARG A 75 -12.97 14.27 5.70
N ASP A 76 -14.18 14.78 5.57
CA ASP A 76 -15.39 13.97 5.41
C ASP A 76 -15.60 13.40 3.98
N LYS A 77 -14.70 13.71 3.06
CA LYS A 77 -14.74 13.23 1.67
C LYS A 77 -13.66 12.19 1.39
N LEU A 78 -12.77 11.94 2.33
CA LEU A 78 -11.59 11.10 2.15
C LEU A 78 -11.70 9.81 2.97
N VAL A 79 -11.05 8.77 2.46
CA VAL A 79 -10.63 7.60 3.21
C VAL A 79 -9.18 7.82 3.61
N LEU A 80 -8.96 8.10 4.89
CA LEU A 80 -7.65 8.42 5.45
C LEU A 80 -7.10 7.21 6.21
N ALA A 81 -5.94 6.73 5.80
CA ALA A 81 -5.25 5.64 6.47
C ALA A 81 -3.89 6.08 7.01
N THR A 82 -3.57 5.68 8.24
CA THR A 82 -2.22 5.78 8.82
C THR A 82 -1.79 4.47 9.44
N LYS A 83 -0.54 4.36 9.88
CA LYS A 83 0.05 3.14 10.43
C LYS A 83 0.85 3.44 11.69
N GLY A 84 0.72 2.57 12.70
CA GLY A 84 1.60 2.53 13.86
C GLY A 84 2.20 1.13 14.07
N GLY A 85 2.87 0.95 15.20
CA GLY A 85 3.47 -0.34 15.53
C GLY A 85 4.72 -0.68 14.70
N HIS A 86 5.41 0.33 14.15
CA HIS A 86 6.69 0.11 13.47
C HIS A 86 7.83 0.03 14.49
N PRO A 87 8.73 -0.99 14.42
CA PRO A 87 9.93 -1.03 15.24
C PRO A 87 10.75 0.26 15.13
N PRO A 88 11.51 0.66 16.18
CA PRO A 88 12.48 1.74 16.04
C PRO A 88 13.46 1.44 14.91
N LEU A 89 13.87 2.44 14.14
CA LEU A 89 14.74 2.26 12.96
C LEU A 89 16.10 1.66 13.31
N ASP A 90 16.58 1.87 14.54
CA ASP A 90 17.82 1.33 15.09
C ASP A 90 17.64 -0.03 15.80
N LYS A 91 16.40 -0.50 16.00
CA LYS A 91 16.06 -1.76 16.68
C LYS A 91 14.94 -2.51 15.99
N MET A 92 15.16 -2.91 14.75
CA MET A 92 14.15 -3.58 13.92
C MET A 92 13.63 -4.92 14.47
N THR A 93 14.27 -5.48 15.52
CA THR A 93 13.82 -6.67 16.24
C THR A 93 12.79 -6.37 17.33
N MET A 94 12.62 -5.10 17.72
CA MET A 94 11.72 -4.70 18.80
C MET A 94 10.29 -4.57 18.32
N GLY A 95 9.42 -5.50 18.73
CA GLY A 95 7.97 -5.40 18.48
C GLY A 95 7.35 -4.17 19.15
N ARG A 96 6.31 -3.59 18.52
CA ARG A 96 5.62 -2.38 19.02
C ARG A 96 4.10 -2.44 18.90
N CYS A 97 3.52 -3.65 18.89
CA CYS A 97 2.06 -3.81 18.82
C CYS A 97 1.39 -3.98 20.20
N GLY A 98 2.06 -3.61 21.29
CA GLY A 98 1.44 -3.54 22.60
C GLY A 98 0.44 -2.37 22.71
N PRO A 99 -0.58 -2.47 23.61
CA PRO A 99 -1.65 -1.47 23.75
C PRO A 99 -1.11 -0.03 23.93
N GLU A 100 -0.12 0.17 24.79
CA GLU A 100 0.48 1.47 25.07
C GLU A 100 1.18 2.07 23.85
N MET A 101 1.85 1.22 23.05
CA MET A 101 2.54 1.66 21.84
C MET A 101 1.57 2.02 20.73
N ILE A 102 0.49 1.23 20.56
CA ILE A 102 -0.57 1.53 19.61
C ILE A 102 -1.27 2.84 20.00
N GLU A 103 -1.61 3.02 21.29
CA GLU A 103 -2.20 4.25 21.82
C GLU A 103 -1.33 5.48 21.53
N SER A 104 -0.03 5.40 21.87
CA SER A 104 0.92 6.49 21.65
C SER A 104 1.05 6.84 20.16
N ASP A 105 1.31 5.83 19.30
CA ASP A 105 1.49 6.03 17.86
C ASP A 105 0.21 6.61 17.22
N LEU A 106 -0.98 6.12 17.63
CA LEU A 106 -2.26 6.62 17.11
C LEU A 106 -2.54 8.05 17.57
N SER A 107 -2.31 8.36 18.85
CA SER A 107 -2.51 9.70 19.39
C SER A 107 -1.62 10.74 18.68
N GLU A 108 -0.33 10.44 18.54
CA GLU A 108 0.59 11.29 17.79
C GLU A 108 0.19 11.46 16.32
N SER A 109 -0.29 10.38 15.67
CA SER A 109 -0.76 10.45 14.29
C SER A 109 -1.99 11.32 14.12
N LEU A 110 -2.98 11.20 15.02
CA LEU A 110 -4.18 12.05 15.01
C LEU A 110 -3.83 13.54 15.22
N ASP A 111 -2.94 13.84 16.15
CA ASP A 111 -2.46 15.19 16.41
C ASP A 111 -1.76 15.80 15.19
N ARG A 112 -0.85 15.05 14.54
CA ARG A 112 -0.11 15.50 13.35
C ARG A 112 -1.02 15.69 12.13
N LEU A 113 -1.98 14.80 11.96
CA LEU A 113 -3.00 14.89 10.90
C LEU A 113 -4.04 15.99 11.19
N GLY A 114 -4.19 16.42 12.45
CA GLY A 114 -5.19 17.40 12.87
C GLY A 114 -6.62 16.87 12.71
N VAL A 115 -6.85 15.60 12.99
CA VAL A 115 -8.15 14.94 12.86
C VAL A 115 -8.52 14.16 14.13
N GLU A 116 -9.82 13.99 14.37
CA GLU A 116 -10.30 13.22 15.53
C GLU A 116 -10.24 11.71 15.30
N TYR A 117 -10.26 11.26 14.04
CA TYR A 117 -10.23 9.85 13.67
C TYR A 117 -9.57 9.61 12.31
N VAL A 118 -9.12 8.36 12.08
CA VAL A 118 -8.76 7.85 10.76
C VAL A 118 -9.72 6.74 10.32
N ASP A 119 -9.87 6.57 9.01
CA ASP A 119 -10.76 5.53 8.48
C ASP A 119 -10.15 4.14 8.59
N ILE A 120 -8.84 4.03 8.36
CA ILE A 120 -8.11 2.76 8.49
C ILE A 120 -6.84 2.99 9.31
N TYR A 121 -6.63 2.16 10.33
CA TYR A 121 -5.38 2.09 11.06
C TYR A 121 -4.67 0.77 10.76
N TRP A 122 -3.45 0.86 10.24
CA TRP A 122 -2.64 -0.32 9.94
C TRP A 122 -1.66 -0.62 11.05
N LEU A 123 -1.51 -1.88 11.42
CA LEU A 123 -0.31 -2.32 12.11
C LEU A 123 0.81 -2.48 11.06
N HIS A 124 1.84 -1.62 11.16
CA HIS A 124 2.88 -1.48 10.14
C HIS A 124 3.80 -2.70 10.01
N ARG A 125 3.98 -3.42 11.13
CA ARG A 125 4.73 -4.68 11.25
C ARG A 125 4.01 -5.63 12.19
N ASP A 126 4.35 -6.92 12.10
CA ASP A 126 3.92 -7.90 13.10
C ASP A 126 4.78 -7.79 14.37
N ASP A 127 4.17 -8.08 15.50
CA ASP A 127 4.83 -8.27 16.78
C ASP A 127 4.51 -9.68 17.28
N ARG A 128 5.41 -10.60 17.02
CA ARG A 128 5.20 -12.03 17.33
C ARG A 128 5.21 -12.37 18.81
N GLU A 129 5.70 -11.46 19.64
CA GLU A 129 5.70 -11.61 21.11
C GLU A 129 4.31 -11.29 21.70
N ARG A 130 3.45 -10.59 20.93
CA ARG A 130 2.08 -10.30 21.32
C ARG A 130 1.10 -11.35 20.81
N THR A 131 0.14 -11.70 21.63
CA THR A 131 -0.96 -12.57 21.18
C THR A 131 -1.88 -11.84 20.20
N VAL A 132 -2.47 -12.56 19.27
CA VAL A 132 -3.47 -11.96 18.37
C VAL A 132 -4.69 -11.44 19.14
N SER A 133 -5.04 -12.08 20.28
CA SER A 133 -6.14 -11.67 21.12
C SER A 133 -5.94 -10.29 21.73
N GLU A 134 -4.74 -10.00 22.25
CA GLU A 134 -4.39 -8.69 22.80
C GLU A 134 -4.46 -7.60 21.73
N ILE A 135 -3.93 -7.88 20.53
CA ILE A 135 -3.97 -6.94 19.40
C ILE A 135 -5.41 -6.68 18.94
N VAL A 136 -6.22 -7.73 18.79
CA VAL A 136 -7.62 -7.63 18.39
C VAL A 136 -8.44 -6.83 19.42
N ASP A 137 -8.20 -7.03 20.72
CA ASP A 137 -8.87 -6.27 21.78
C ASP A 137 -8.51 -4.79 21.70
N THR A 138 -7.22 -4.47 21.65
CA THR A 138 -6.73 -3.10 21.58
C THR A 138 -7.34 -2.33 20.41
N LEU A 139 -7.36 -2.92 19.22
CA LEU A 139 -7.87 -2.24 18.02
C LEU A 139 -9.40 -2.18 18.01
N SER A 140 -10.09 -3.18 18.59
CA SER A 140 -11.54 -3.11 18.79
C SER A 140 -11.92 -1.98 19.75
N ASP A 141 -11.14 -1.75 20.80
CA ASP A 141 -11.40 -0.68 21.77
C ASP A 141 -11.19 0.70 21.12
N HIS A 142 -10.20 0.89 20.25
CA HIS A 142 -10.05 2.14 19.47
C HIS A 142 -11.20 2.38 18.49
N ILE A 143 -11.81 1.32 17.94
CA ILE A 143 -13.04 1.44 17.14
C ILE A 143 -14.22 1.89 18.01
N LEU A 144 -14.40 1.29 19.19
CA LEU A 144 -15.45 1.69 20.14
C LEU A 144 -15.29 3.13 20.59
N GLN A 145 -14.07 3.62 20.75
CA GLN A 145 -13.76 5.01 21.05
C GLN A 145 -13.90 5.95 19.84
N SER A 146 -14.27 5.45 18.68
CA SER A 146 -14.42 6.18 17.42
C SER A 146 -13.15 6.87 16.91
N ARG A 147 -11.98 6.44 17.35
CA ARG A 147 -10.67 6.97 16.91
C ARG A 147 -10.20 6.36 15.58
N ILE A 148 -10.66 5.15 15.30
CA ILE A 148 -10.47 4.49 14.00
C ILE A 148 -11.80 3.87 13.55
N LYS A 149 -12.06 3.84 12.25
CA LYS A 149 -13.28 3.20 11.70
C LYS A 149 -13.07 1.71 11.43
N ALA A 150 -11.86 1.35 11.03
CA ALA A 150 -11.45 -0.02 10.74
C ALA A 150 -9.95 -0.17 10.97
N TRP A 151 -9.48 -1.41 11.04
CA TRP A 151 -8.07 -1.71 11.12
C TRP A 151 -7.65 -2.81 10.15
N GLY A 152 -6.38 -2.84 9.81
CA GLY A 152 -5.77 -3.85 8.99
C GLY A 152 -4.33 -4.12 9.38
N VAL A 153 -3.70 -5.07 8.70
CA VAL A 153 -2.36 -5.53 9.01
C VAL A 153 -1.43 -5.33 7.83
N SER A 154 -0.19 -4.93 8.10
CA SER A 154 0.84 -4.83 7.07
C SER A 154 1.99 -5.77 7.39
N ASN A 155 2.46 -6.49 6.36
CA ASN A 155 3.58 -7.43 6.48
C ASN A 155 3.35 -8.64 7.40
N TRP A 156 2.11 -9.02 7.63
CA TRP A 156 1.76 -10.23 8.38
C TRP A 156 1.75 -11.47 7.47
N THR A 157 2.03 -12.64 8.05
CA THR A 157 1.82 -13.92 7.36
C THR A 157 0.34 -14.26 7.25
N VAL A 158 -0.04 -15.05 6.25
CA VAL A 158 -1.40 -15.57 6.09
C VAL A 158 -1.85 -16.30 7.36
N ALA A 159 -1.01 -17.14 7.96
CA ALA A 159 -1.31 -17.86 9.18
C ALA A 159 -1.67 -16.91 10.35
N ARG A 160 -0.94 -15.80 10.48
CA ARG A 160 -1.17 -14.80 11.52
C ARG A 160 -2.47 -14.01 11.27
N ILE A 161 -2.77 -13.69 10.00
CA ILE A 161 -4.04 -13.05 9.61
C ILE A 161 -5.22 -13.99 9.93
N CYS A 162 -5.12 -15.27 9.55
CA CYS A 162 -6.16 -16.26 9.85
C CYS A 162 -6.39 -16.41 11.35
N ALA A 163 -5.34 -16.41 12.16
CA ALA A 163 -5.45 -16.46 13.62
C ALA A 163 -6.21 -15.25 14.17
N ALA A 164 -5.91 -14.02 13.69
CA ALA A 164 -6.61 -12.81 14.11
C ALA A 164 -8.09 -12.80 13.68
N LEU A 165 -8.40 -13.25 12.47
CA LEU A 165 -9.76 -13.39 11.97
C LEU A 165 -10.58 -14.40 12.81
N ALA A 166 -9.97 -15.54 13.13
CA ALA A 166 -10.62 -16.59 13.94
C ALA A 166 -10.85 -16.13 15.39
N ASP A 167 -9.86 -15.46 15.99
CA ASP A 167 -9.95 -14.93 17.34
C ASP A 167 -11.04 -13.85 17.45
N ALA A 168 -11.04 -12.87 16.54
CA ALA A 168 -12.05 -11.82 16.50
C ALA A 168 -13.47 -12.41 16.37
N ARG A 169 -13.65 -13.37 15.46
CA ARG A 169 -14.94 -14.05 15.27
C ARG A 169 -15.40 -14.79 16.54
N LYS A 170 -14.49 -15.55 17.16
CA LYS A 170 -14.79 -16.33 18.37
C LYS A 170 -15.22 -15.45 19.53
N ARG A 171 -14.62 -14.26 19.67
CA ARG A 171 -14.83 -13.35 20.80
C ARG A 171 -15.76 -12.17 20.48
N SER A 172 -16.41 -12.18 19.30
CA SER A 172 -17.28 -11.08 18.83
C SER A 172 -16.57 -9.71 18.87
N ARG A 173 -15.31 -9.70 18.47
CA ARG A 173 -14.48 -8.50 18.30
C ARG A 173 -14.41 -8.11 16.82
N VAL A 174 -13.90 -6.91 16.54
CA VAL A 174 -13.77 -6.41 15.16
C VAL A 174 -12.55 -7.02 14.49
N PRO A 175 -12.70 -7.75 13.37
CA PRO A 175 -11.56 -8.35 12.66
C PRO A 175 -10.81 -7.33 11.82
N PRO A 176 -9.55 -7.64 11.41
CA PRO A 176 -8.87 -6.87 10.37
C PRO A 176 -9.63 -6.96 9.03
N ILE A 177 -9.65 -5.85 8.29
CA ILE A 177 -10.43 -5.76 7.04
C ILE A 177 -9.61 -6.03 5.78
N ALA A 178 -8.29 -5.92 5.84
CA ALA A 178 -7.39 -6.08 4.69
C ALA A 178 -5.96 -6.36 5.14
N SER A 179 -5.15 -6.86 4.20
CA SER A 179 -3.70 -6.92 4.34
C SER A 179 -3.02 -5.87 3.47
N GLN A 180 -1.93 -5.28 3.97
CA GLN A 180 -1.07 -4.38 3.21
C GLN A 180 0.31 -5.00 3.05
N LEU A 181 0.64 -5.43 1.82
CA LEU A 181 1.91 -6.08 1.49
C LEU A 181 2.40 -5.59 0.11
N GLY A 182 3.67 -5.86 -0.20
CA GLY A 182 4.22 -5.54 -1.50
C GLY A 182 3.55 -6.38 -2.58
N TYR A 183 2.93 -5.73 -3.56
CA TYR A 183 2.34 -6.43 -4.69
C TYR A 183 2.41 -5.57 -5.95
N SER A 184 3.08 -6.08 -6.95
CA SER A 184 3.21 -5.49 -8.28
C SER A 184 3.15 -6.58 -9.34
N LEU A 185 3.04 -6.19 -10.60
CA LEU A 185 3.13 -7.13 -11.72
C LEU A 185 4.54 -7.74 -11.83
N ALA A 186 5.58 -7.06 -11.35
CA ALA A 186 6.93 -7.61 -11.22
C ALA A 186 7.09 -8.31 -9.87
N ASP A 187 7.60 -9.52 -9.87
CA ASP A 187 7.83 -10.30 -8.66
C ASP A 187 9.03 -9.79 -7.88
N ARG A 188 8.90 -9.83 -6.57
CA ARG A 188 9.99 -9.59 -5.62
C ARG A 188 9.84 -10.54 -4.44
N PRO A 189 10.88 -11.34 -4.12
CA PRO A 189 10.82 -12.24 -2.98
C PRO A 189 10.87 -11.47 -1.65
N THR A 190 10.24 -12.04 -0.62
CA THR A 190 10.40 -11.58 0.76
C THR A 190 11.79 -11.96 1.26
N ASP A 191 12.48 -11.04 1.91
CA ASP A 191 13.73 -11.33 2.63
C ASP A 191 13.36 -11.89 4.02
N GLU A 192 13.25 -13.21 4.12
CA GLU A 192 12.90 -13.91 5.37
C GLU A 192 14.03 -13.84 6.41
N ALA A 193 15.26 -13.47 6.04
CA ALA A 193 16.37 -13.28 6.98
C ALA A 193 16.26 -11.93 7.73
N SER A 194 15.45 -11.01 7.24
CA SER A 194 15.20 -9.75 7.93
C SER A 194 14.48 -9.96 9.26
N PRO A 195 14.89 -9.30 10.33
CA PRO A 195 14.22 -9.40 11.64
C PRO A 195 12.78 -8.83 11.62
N SER A 196 12.48 -7.97 10.66
CA SER A 196 11.15 -7.41 10.43
C SER A 196 10.89 -7.33 8.92
N PRO A 197 10.61 -8.48 8.26
CA PRO A 197 10.58 -8.56 6.81
C PRO A 197 9.43 -7.72 6.22
N MET A 198 9.73 -7.05 5.11
CA MET A 198 8.71 -6.56 4.22
C MET A 198 8.20 -7.73 3.39
N ARG A 199 6.92 -8.05 3.51
CA ARG A 199 6.33 -9.17 2.79
C ARG A 199 5.83 -8.76 1.42
N TYR A 200 6.10 -9.63 0.47
CA TYR A 200 5.64 -9.49 -0.91
C TYR A 200 4.67 -10.62 -1.25
N MET A 201 3.76 -10.34 -2.19
CA MET A 201 2.80 -11.32 -2.68
C MET A 201 3.56 -12.49 -3.31
N ASP A 202 3.40 -13.66 -2.73
CA ASP A 202 3.85 -14.93 -3.28
C ASP A 202 2.66 -15.78 -3.74
N SER A 203 2.93 -16.95 -4.32
CA SER A 203 1.89 -17.82 -4.86
C SER A 203 0.92 -18.34 -3.79
N GLU A 204 1.40 -18.65 -2.59
CA GLU A 204 0.57 -19.11 -1.46
C GLU A 204 -0.35 -17.99 -0.96
N THR A 205 0.21 -16.81 -0.73
CA THR A 205 -0.53 -15.62 -0.31
C THR A 205 -1.56 -15.21 -1.36
N HIS A 206 -1.19 -15.25 -2.65
CA HIS A 206 -2.11 -14.95 -3.75
C HIS A 206 -3.27 -15.96 -3.81
N ALA A 207 -2.99 -17.25 -3.68
CA ALA A 207 -4.01 -18.30 -3.65
C ALA A 207 -4.98 -18.11 -2.48
N TRP A 208 -4.46 -17.78 -1.29
CA TRP A 208 -5.28 -17.49 -0.11
C TRP A 208 -6.18 -16.27 -0.32
N HIS A 209 -5.66 -15.15 -0.84
CA HIS A 209 -6.46 -13.97 -1.18
C HIS A 209 -7.54 -14.30 -2.21
N THR A 210 -7.21 -15.11 -3.22
CA THR A 210 -8.16 -15.56 -4.25
C THR A 210 -9.30 -16.36 -3.64
N GLN A 211 -8.98 -17.34 -2.79
CA GLN A 211 -9.96 -18.21 -2.16
C GLN A 211 -10.87 -17.45 -1.19
N THR A 212 -10.29 -16.60 -0.36
CA THR A 212 -11.03 -15.90 0.70
C THR A 212 -11.63 -14.58 0.24
N ARG A 213 -11.19 -14.04 -0.90
CA ARG A 213 -11.48 -12.70 -1.38
C ARG A 213 -11.11 -11.60 -0.38
N PHE A 214 -10.18 -11.89 0.53
CA PHE A 214 -9.69 -10.92 1.50
C PHE A 214 -8.98 -9.77 0.76
N PRO A 215 -9.31 -8.50 1.04
CA PRO A 215 -8.75 -7.38 0.31
C PRO A 215 -7.24 -7.20 0.53
N SER A 216 -6.53 -6.74 -0.50
CA SER A 216 -5.13 -6.33 -0.42
C SER A 216 -4.98 -4.86 -0.78
N VAL A 217 -4.25 -4.10 0.06
CA VAL A 217 -3.82 -2.73 -0.23
C VAL A 217 -2.32 -2.81 -0.57
N ALA A 218 -2.00 -2.72 -1.85
CA ALA A 218 -0.71 -3.15 -2.39
C ALA A 218 0.33 -2.03 -2.40
N TYR A 219 1.32 -2.05 -1.48
CA TYR A 219 2.45 -1.13 -1.59
C TYR A 219 3.45 -1.58 -2.68
N SER A 220 4.33 -0.67 -3.11
CA SER A 220 5.25 -0.90 -4.24
C SER A 220 4.56 -1.37 -5.53
N SER A 221 3.30 -0.99 -5.72
CA SER A 221 2.45 -1.45 -6.83
C SER A 221 3.01 -1.14 -8.22
N GLN A 222 3.84 -0.11 -8.33
CA GLN A 222 4.53 0.31 -9.56
C GLN A 222 5.96 -0.24 -9.66
N ALA A 223 6.35 -1.20 -8.78
CA ALA A 223 7.68 -1.82 -8.75
C ALA A 223 8.83 -0.78 -8.82
N THR A 224 8.74 0.30 -8.01
CA THR A 224 9.73 1.39 -7.99
C THR A 224 9.96 2.02 -9.39
N GLY A 225 8.89 2.07 -10.20
CA GLY A 225 8.94 2.63 -11.55
C GLY A 225 9.41 1.66 -12.64
N TYR A 226 9.53 0.37 -12.35
CA TYR A 226 10.00 -0.66 -13.30
C TYR A 226 9.26 -0.60 -14.64
N PHE A 227 7.94 -0.46 -14.63
CA PHE A 227 7.12 -0.33 -15.84
C PHE A 227 7.02 1.09 -16.38
N GLY A 228 7.38 2.11 -15.60
CA GLY A 228 7.29 3.52 -16.01
C GLY A 228 8.50 4.05 -16.76
N ILE A 229 9.69 3.52 -16.44
CA ILE A 229 10.97 3.94 -17.04
C ILE A 229 11.50 2.96 -18.09
N ALA A 230 10.88 1.79 -18.17
CA ALA A 230 11.33 0.73 -19.03
C ALA A 230 11.04 1.03 -20.50
N ASN A 231 11.99 0.71 -21.34
CA ASN A 231 11.83 0.60 -22.77
C ASN A 231 12.26 -0.80 -23.24
N CYS A 232 11.96 -1.13 -24.47
CA CYS A 232 12.29 -2.45 -25.02
C CYS A 232 13.80 -2.76 -24.98
N ALA A 233 14.67 -1.77 -24.96
CA ALA A 233 16.11 -1.98 -24.88
C ALA A 233 16.52 -2.47 -23.49
N TRP A 234 15.98 -1.88 -22.42
CA TRP A 234 16.25 -2.32 -21.06
C TRP A 234 15.64 -3.69 -20.76
N ALA A 235 14.43 -3.94 -21.26
CA ALA A 235 13.81 -5.27 -21.13
C ALA A 235 14.65 -6.37 -21.78
N ARG A 236 15.40 -6.07 -22.85
CA ARG A 236 16.28 -7.03 -23.54
C ARG A 236 17.69 -7.13 -22.93
N LYS A 237 18.25 -6.00 -22.45
CA LYS A 237 19.64 -5.90 -22.00
C LYS A 237 19.82 -5.86 -20.48
N GLY A 238 18.72 -5.69 -19.71
CA GLY A 238 18.75 -5.42 -18.28
C GLY A 238 18.73 -3.95 -17.96
N PHE A 239 18.34 -3.64 -16.73
CA PHE A 239 18.31 -2.27 -16.21
C PHE A 239 19.73 -1.80 -15.87
N PRO A 240 20.00 -0.48 -15.95
CA PRO A 240 21.22 0.09 -15.38
C PRO A 240 21.35 -0.32 -13.90
N GLY A 241 22.53 -0.76 -13.47
CA GLY A 241 22.76 -1.30 -12.13
C GLY A 241 22.53 -0.32 -10.98
N ASP A 242 22.51 0.98 -11.27
CA ASP A 242 22.24 2.09 -10.34
C ASP A 242 20.74 2.45 -10.26
N ALA A 243 19.91 2.00 -11.22
CA ALA A 243 18.48 2.26 -11.18
C ALA A 243 17.82 1.51 -10.01
N PRO A 244 17.04 2.19 -9.13
CA PRO A 244 16.38 1.55 -7.99
C PRO A 244 15.49 0.36 -8.39
N ALA A 245 14.77 0.48 -9.50
CA ALA A 245 13.95 -0.59 -10.07
C ALA A 245 14.80 -1.79 -10.50
N GLY A 246 15.95 -1.55 -11.13
CA GLY A 246 16.88 -2.59 -11.55
C GLY A 246 17.41 -3.40 -10.36
N ARG A 247 17.83 -2.74 -9.30
CA ARG A 247 18.36 -3.43 -8.11
C ARG A 247 17.36 -4.36 -7.42
N SER A 248 16.08 -4.04 -7.49
CA SER A 248 15.03 -4.75 -6.74
C SER A 248 14.20 -5.72 -7.57
N TYR A 249 14.07 -5.46 -8.87
CA TYR A 249 13.13 -6.17 -9.74
C TYR A 249 13.75 -6.73 -11.02
N ASP A 250 15.02 -6.42 -11.34
CA ASP A 250 15.64 -6.94 -12.56
C ASP A 250 15.96 -8.43 -12.43
N GLY A 251 15.36 -9.23 -13.32
CA GLY A 251 15.52 -10.67 -13.39
C GLY A 251 14.89 -11.19 -14.67
N THR A 252 15.26 -12.39 -15.09
CA THR A 252 14.82 -12.98 -16.37
C THR A 252 13.31 -13.00 -16.51
N GLU A 253 12.60 -13.44 -15.47
CA GLU A 253 11.13 -13.54 -15.47
C GLU A 253 10.47 -12.15 -15.52
N ASN A 254 10.95 -11.22 -14.73
CA ASN A 254 10.41 -9.85 -14.74
C ASN A 254 10.70 -9.13 -16.06
N ARG A 255 11.85 -9.37 -16.69
CA ARG A 255 12.15 -8.82 -18.03
C ARG A 255 11.21 -9.37 -19.10
N ALA A 256 10.93 -10.66 -19.07
CA ALA A 256 9.98 -11.27 -20.00
C ALA A 256 8.55 -10.73 -19.76
N ARG A 257 8.14 -10.61 -18.51
CA ARG A 257 6.85 -9.98 -18.13
C ARG A 257 6.77 -8.53 -18.57
N LEU A 258 7.86 -7.76 -18.44
CA LEU A 258 7.95 -6.40 -18.93
C LEU A 258 7.75 -6.31 -20.46
N LEU A 259 8.36 -7.22 -21.25
CA LEU A 259 8.15 -7.25 -22.70
C LEU A 259 6.70 -7.51 -23.07
N GLN A 260 6.02 -8.42 -22.36
CA GLN A 260 4.59 -8.66 -22.57
C GLN A 260 3.74 -7.44 -22.19
N THR A 261 4.11 -6.77 -21.09
CA THR A 261 3.42 -5.55 -20.64
C THR A 261 3.54 -4.42 -21.67
N ILE A 262 4.72 -4.21 -22.22
CA ILE A 262 4.97 -3.23 -23.30
C ILE A 262 4.11 -3.58 -24.54
N LYS A 263 4.08 -4.86 -24.94
CA LYS A 263 3.29 -5.31 -26.09
C LYS A 263 1.80 -5.03 -25.90
N VAL A 264 1.23 -5.36 -24.73
CA VAL A 264 -0.18 -5.04 -24.42
C VAL A 264 -0.41 -3.53 -24.39
N ALA A 265 0.54 -2.76 -23.86
CA ALA A 265 0.45 -1.31 -23.82
C ALA A 265 0.42 -0.70 -25.22
N ASP A 266 1.30 -1.15 -26.13
CA ASP A 266 1.35 -0.72 -27.53
C ASP A 266 0.05 -1.08 -28.28
N GLU A 267 -0.48 -2.30 -28.11
CA GLU A 267 -1.72 -2.77 -28.70
C GLU A 267 -2.92 -1.90 -28.28
N ARG A 268 -2.87 -1.31 -27.08
CA ARG A 268 -3.96 -0.51 -26.50
C ARG A 268 -3.75 1.01 -26.56
N GLY A 269 -2.59 1.47 -26.98
CA GLY A 269 -2.22 2.89 -26.99
C GLY A 269 -2.14 3.52 -25.59
N VAL A 270 -1.70 2.73 -24.59
CA VAL A 270 -1.53 3.16 -23.20
C VAL A 270 -0.09 2.90 -22.71
N THR A 271 0.26 3.32 -21.50
CA THR A 271 1.61 3.06 -20.97
C THR A 271 1.72 1.69 -20.31
N ALA A 272 2.93 1.14 -20.27
CA ALA A 272 3.20 -0.13 -19.59
C ALA A 272 2.88 -0.04 -18.08
N ASN A 273 3.09 1.13 -17.45
CA ASN A 273 2.72 1.35 -16.05
C ASN A 273 1.19 1.29 -15.85
N GLN A 274 0.41 1.83 -16.79
CA GLN A 274 -1.05 1.72 -16.75
C GLN A 274 -1.51 0.27 -16.89
N VAL A 275 -0.90 -0.52 -17.78
CA VAL A 275 -1.20 -1.95 -17.93
C VAL A 275 -0.86 -2.71 -16.65
N ALA A 276 0.31 -2.43 -16.03
CA ALA A 276 0.70 -3.07 -14.78
C ALA A 276 -0.28 -2.78 -13.63
N LEU A 277 -0.71 -1.53 -13.47
CA LEU A 277 -1.72 -1.16 -12.48
C LEU A 277 -3.09 -1.77 -12.81
N ALA A 278 -3.51 -1.77 -14.07
CA ALA A 278 -4.75 -2.41 -14.51
C ALA A 278 -4.74 -3.91 -14.20
N CYS A 279 -3.61 -4.60 -14.38
CA CYS A 279 -3.46 -6.02 -14.03
C CYS A 279 -3.72 -6.27 -12.53
N LEU A 280 -3.22 -5.41 -11.64
CA LEU A 280 -3.52 -5.49 -10.20
C LEU A 280 -5.01 -5.25 -9.90
N LEU A 281 -5.63 -4.32 -10.61
CA LEU A 281 -7.05 -4.01 -10.45
C LEU A 281 -7.99 -5.11 -10.96
N HIS A 282 -7.49 -6.04 -11.80
CA HIS A 282 -8.23 -7.18 -12.36
C HIS A 282 -7.96 -8.52 -11.68
N GLN A 283 -7.29 -8.51 -10.52
CA GLN A 283 -7.08 -9.74 -9.76
C GLN A 283 -8.42 -10.33 -9.25
N PRO A 284 -8.49 -11.65 -9.01
CA PRO A 284 -9.71 -12.32 -8.58
C PRO A 284 -10.18 -11.94 -7.16
N PHE A 285 -9.45 -11.08 -6.46
CA PHE A 285 -9.78 -10.50 -5.16
C PHE A 285 -9.60 -8.96 -5.20
N PRO A 286 -10.20 -8.21 -4.26
CA PRO A 286 -10.06 -6.76 -4.26
C PRO A 286 -8.61 -6.33 -4.01
N VAL A 287 -8.03 -5.60 -4.95
CA VAL A 287 -6.70 -4.98 -4.81
C VAL A 287 -6.84 -3.47 -4.94
N TYR A 288 -6.18 -2.76 -4.03
CA TYR A 288 -6.04 -1.30 -4.02
C TYR A 288 -4.56 -0.94 -4.14
N PRO A 289 -4.06 -0.71 -5.36
CA PRO A 289 -2.67 -0.31 -5.56
C PRO A 289 -2.37 1.04 -4.90
N ILE A 290 -1.32 1.09 -4.06
CA ILE A 290 -0.77 2.34 -3.54
C ILE A 290 0.24 2.86 -4.56
N ILE A 291 -0.03 4.03 -5.13
CA ILE A 291 0.91 4.73 -6.00
C ILE A 291 1.73 5.73 -5.20
N GLY A 292 2.98 5.92 -5.59
CA GLY A 292 3.89 6.92 -5.04
C GLY A 292 4.55 7.72 -6.16
N THR A 293 4.43 9.05 -6.11
CA THR A 293 5.04 9.93 -7.13
C THR A 293 5.22 11.35 -6.59
N HIS A 294 6.17 12.07 -7.20
CA HIS A 294 6.38 13.50 -7.01
C HIS A 294 5.90 14.34 -8.22
N GLN A 295 5.26 13.71 -9.21
CA GLN A 295 4.86 14.37 -10.46
C GLN A 295 3.37 14.23 -10.73
N VAL A 296 2.70 15.35 -10.92
CA VAL A 296 1.27 15.44 -11.26
C VAL A 296 0.89 14.58 -12.46
N ARG A 297 1.73 14.58 -13.51
CA ARG A 297 1.47 13.75 -14.71
C ARG A 297 1.35 12.26 -14.40
N HIS A 298 2.19 11.75 -13.48
CA HIS A 298 2.18 10.33 -13.11
C HIS A 298 0.93 9.96 -12.29
N VAL A 299 0.40 10.92 -11.50
CA VAL A 299 -0.90 10.71 -10.83
C VAL A 299 -2.00 10.52 -11.87
N ARG A 300 -2.12 11.44 -12.82
CA ARG A 300 -3.15 11.39 -13.86
C ARG A 300 -3.04 10.12 -14.70
N GLU A 301 -1.82 9.75 -15.07
CA GLU A 301 -1.53 8.49 -15.78
C GLU A 301 -2.00 7.27 -14.96
N ALA A 302 -1.61 7.19 -13.70
CA ALA A 302 -1.97 6.06 -12.83
C ALA A 302 -3.49 5.96 -12.63
N MET A 303 -4.18 7.08 -12.41
CA MET A 303 -5.62 7.10 -12.22
C MET A 303 -6.39 6.62 -13.47
N GLN A 304 -5.87 6.88 -14.67
CA GLN A 304 -6.45 6.35 -15.92
C GLN A 304 -6.39 4.82 -16.02
N ALA A 305 -5.48 4.15 -15.30
CA ALA A 305 -5.45 2.68 -15.27
C ALA A 305 -6.77 2.05 -14.79
N THR A 306 -7.58 2.79 -14.03
CA THR A 306 -8.91 2.34 -13.57
C THR A 306 -9.93 2.18 -14.71
N MET A 307 -9.66 2.80 -15.85
CA MET A 307 -10.52 2.77 -17.05
C MET A 307 -10.13 1.66 -18.03
N ILE A 308 -9.01 0.98 -17.79
CA ILE A 308 -8.52 -0.09 -18.65
C ILE A 308 -9.14 -1.41 -18.23
N SER A 309 -9.91 -2.01 -19.14
CA SER A 309 -10.45 -3.37 -18.96
C SER A 309 -9.59 -4.37 -19.72
N LEU A 310 -8.79 -5.15 -18.98
CA LEU A 310 -7.97 -6.23 -19.55
C LEU A 310 -8.84 -7.46 -19.84
N THR A 311 -8.64 -8.08 -20.99
CA THR A 311 -9.28 -9.35 -21.32
C THR A 311 -8.65 -10.51 -20.56
N ALA A 312 -9.34 -11.66 -20.50
CA ALA A 312 -8.80 -12.87 -19.89
C ALA A 312 -7.49 -13.34 -20.58
N GLU A 313 -7.38 -13.18 -21.89
CA GLU A 313 -6.17 -13.50 -22.65
C GLU A 313 -5.00 -12.58 -22.28
N GLU A 314 -5.23 -11.28 -22.18
CA GLU A 314 -4.20 -10.33 -21.74
C GLU A 314 -3.77 -10.60 -20.31
N MET A 315 -4.71 -10.85 -19.40
CA MET A 315 -4.40 -11.24 -18.01
C MET A 315 -3.58 -12.53 -17.98
N HIS A 316 -3.89 -13.50 -18.82
CA HIS A 316 -3.08 -14.73 -18.93
C HIS A 316 -1.66 -14.42 -19.43
N ARG A 317 -1.51 -13.64 -20.50
CA ARG A 317 -0.21 -13.20 -21.04
C ARG A 317 0.65 -12.46 -20.02
N LEU A 318 0.03 -11.60 -19.20
CA LEU A 318 0.72 -10.79 -18.17
C LEU A 318 1.13 -11.62 -16.94
N ASN A 319 0.31 -12.60 -16.55
CA ASN A 319 0.56 -13.46 -15.38
C ASN A 319 1.31 -14.75 -15.75
N ALA A 320 1.41 -15.11 -17.02
CA ALA A 320 2.14 -16.30 -17.44
C ALA A 320 3.60 -16.24 -16.98
N ASN A 321 4.06 -17.33 -16.35
CA ASN A 321 5.47 -17.48 -16.07
C ASN A 321 6.18 -17.80 -17.42
N PRO A 322 7.02 -16.92 -17.97
CA PRO A 322 7.65 -17.12 -19.27
C PRO A 322 8.65 -18.28 -19.30
N ALA A 323 8.86 -18.96 -18.16
CA ALA A 323 9.71 -20.15 -18.06
C ALA A 323 8.93 -21.48 -18.23
N GLN A 324 7.63 -21.43 -18.47
CA GLN A 324 6.78 -22.55 -18.88
C GLN A 324 6.31 -22.33 -20.33
#